data_6011ec8b474e0d5600e3f9a480fbf35d
#
_entry.id   6011ec8b474e0d5600e3f9a480fbf35d
#
_cell.length_a   1.000
_cell.length_b   1.000
_cell.length_c   1.000
_cell.angle_alpha   90.00
_cell.angle_beta   90.00
_cell.angle_gamma   90.00
#
_symmetry.space_group_name_H-M   'P 1'
#
loop_
_entity.id
_entity.type
_entity.pdbx_description
1 polymer ?
#
loop_
_entity_poly.entity_id
_entity_poly.type
_entity_poly.pdbx_seq_one_letter_code
_entity_poly.pdbx_strand_id
1 'polypeptide(L)'
;DGSITFTPDKQYVGTPAPVTVKRVDKNGTPVTANYTPTVIKVTPTSQDAASTGAQGLPQSGTPSFTPGDPAVPIDMDSPMTFEDGQTTKSVPGVGEYSINPDGSITFTPEKQYVGTPAAVVVKRVDKNGTPVTAQYTPTVTPVTPTSEDVSSTGLQGQKQTGTPVFTPGNPEVPMDDTVPMTFEDGLTTKTVPGVG
;
A
#
# COMPACT_ATOMS: atom_id res chain seq x y z
N ASP A 1 25.35 46.07 -5.43
CA ASP A 1 24.44 46.19 -6.54
C ASP A 1 23.08 46.80 -6.13
N GLY A 2 22.73 46.82 -4.86
CA GLY A 2 21.51 47.40 -4.31
C GLY A 2 20.30 46.44 -4.34
N SER A 3 20.50 45.15 -4.61
CA SER A 3 19.45 44.11 -4.51
C SER A 3 19.07 43.84 -3.04
N ILE A 4 17.83 43.42 -2.81
CA ILE A 4 17.33 43.00 -1.51
C ILE A 4 17.01 41.51 -1.62
N THR A 5 17.59 40.69 -0.74
CA THR A 5 17.28 39.26 -0.64
C THR A 5 16.31 39.04 0.51
N PHE A 6 15.27 38.27 0.27
CA PHE A 6 14.30 37.80 1.26
C PHE A 6 14.29 36.26 1.24
N THR A 7 14.47 35.65 2.40
CA THR A 7 14.40 34.18 2.58
C THR A 7 13.23 33.90 3.52
N PRO A 8 12.10 33.42 3.03
CA PRO A 8 10.98 33.05 3.88
C PRO A 8 11.25 31.79 4.69
N ASP A 9 10.57 31.66 5.83
CA ASP A 9 10.47 30.38 6.54
C ASP A 9 9.76 29.36 5.66
N LYS A 10 10.14 28.09 5.79
CA LYS A 10 9.64 26.97 4.93
C LYS A 10 8.11 26.86 4.90
N GLN A 11 7.45 27.19 6.00
CA GLN A 11 5.99 27.12 6.12
C GLN A 11 5.29 28.45 5.89
N TYR A 12 6.03 29.54 5.67
CA TYR A 12 5.42 30.86 5.48
C TYR A 12 4.74 30.94 4.11
N VAL A 13 3.51 31.43 4.10
CA VAL A 13 2.73 31.75 2.89
C VAL A 13 2.06 33.10 3.12
N GLY A 14 2.11 33.98 2.13
CA GLY A 14 1.46 35.30 2.20
C GLY A 14 2.39 36.44 1.86
N THR A 15 1.92 37.66 2.17
CA THR A 15 2.65 38.90 1.92
C THR A 15 2.95 39.54 3.27
N PRO A 16 4.23 39.59 3.72
CA PRO A 16 4.60 40.26 4.97
C PRO A 16 4.48 41.77 4.83
N ALA A 17 4.59 42.48 5.96
CA ALA A 17 4.68 43.91 5.96
C ALA A 17 5.88 44.41 5.11
N PRO A 18 5.75 45.54 4.37
CA PRO A 18 6.84 46.11 3.60
C PRO A 18 8.06 46.40 4.46
N VAL A 19 9.26 46.11 3.91
CA VAL A 19 10.53 46.53 4.49
C VAL A 19 10.99 47.81 3.79
N THR A 20 11.20 48.88 4.56
CA THR A 20 11.65 50.16 4.03
C THR A 20 13.17 50.20 3.97
N VAL A 21 13.68 50.49 2.80
CA VAL A 21 15.12 50.77 2.57
C VAL A 21 15.37 52.24 2.29
N LYS A 22 16.58 52.70 2.61
CA LYS A 22 16.97 54.09 2.51
C LYS A 22 18.26 54.26 1.74
N ARG A 23 18.35 55.23 0.89
CA ARG A 23 19.60 55.75 0.28
C ARG A 23 19.71 57.27 0.49
N VAL A 24 20.90 57.80 0.27
CA VAL A 24 21.14 59.23 0.28
C VAL A 24 21.78 59.64 -1.05
N ASP A 25 21.54 60.86 -1.48
CA ASP A 25 22.21 61.48 -2.62
C ASP A 25 23.63 61.98 -2.18
N LYS A 26 24.37 62.59 -3.11
CA LYS A 26 25.70 63.16 -2.82
C LYS A 26 25.64 64.39 -1.85
N ASN A 27 24.51 64.97 -1.65
CA ASN A 27 24.30 66.09 -0.70
C ASN A 27 23.87 65.56 0.69
N GLY A 28 23.69 64.25 0.86
CA GLY A 28 23.21 63.62 2.09
C GLY A 28 21.69 63.61 2.24
N THR A 29 20.93 63.97 1.21
CA THR A 29 19.46 63.96 1.23
C THR A 29 18.91 62.55 1.17
N PRO A 30 18.12 62.07 2.16
CA PRO A 30 17.61 60.71 2.20
C PRO A 30 16.42 60.52 1.28
N VAL A 31 16.34 59.34 0.68
CA VAL A 31 15.18 58.81 -0.04
C VAL A 31 14.92 57.38 0.42
N THR A 32 13.66 56.99 0.54
CA THR A 32 13.22 55.65 0.97
C THR A 32 12.40 54.99 -0.11
N ALA A 33 12.45 53.66 -0.13
CA ALA A 33 11.63 52.79 -0.95
C ALA A 33 11.20 51.56 -0.14
N ASN A 34 10.03 51.01 -0.47
CA ASN A 34 9.53 49.80 0.17
C ASN A 34 9.79 48.56 -0.73
N TYR A 35 10.16 47.45 -0.10
CA TYR A 35 10.19 46.11 -0.69
C TYR A 35 9.12 45.26 -0.05
N THR A 36 8.26 44.63 -0.85
CA THR A 36 7.14 43.80 -0.38
C THR A 36 7.16 42.48 -1.15
N PRO A 37 7.76 41.41 -0.61
CA PRO A 37 7.70 40.09 -1.24
C PRO A 37 6.31 39.46 -1.05
N THR A 38 5.96 38.53 -1.93
CA THR A 38 4.81 37.64 -1.77
C THR A 38 5.25 36.20 -1.93
N VAL A 39 4.92 35.35 -0.96
CA VAL A 39 5.20 33.91 -0.97
C VAL A 39 3.92 33.15 -1.29
N ILE A 40 3.92 32.41 -2.38
CA ILE A 40 2.80 31.60 -2.83
C ILE A 40 2.88 30.19 -2.25
N LYS A 41 1.72 29.59 -1.98
CA LYS A 41 1.64 28.22 -1.45
C LYS A 41 2.10 27.19 -2.49
N VAL A 42 2.93 26.25 -2.04
CA VAL A 42 3.28 25.03 -2.79
C VAL A 42 2.49 23.86 -2.21
N THR A 43 1.80 23.09 -3.07
CA THR A 43 0.97 21.96 -2.65
C THR A 43 1.34 20.74 -3.48
N PRO A 44 1.99 19.73 -2.90
CA PRO A 44 2.26 18.47 -3.58
C PRO A 44 0.97 17.70 -3.86
N THR A 45 1.01 16.82 -4.86
CA THR A 45 -0.10 15.95 -5.26
C THR A 45 0.31 14.48 -5.22
N SER A 46 -0.67 13.57 -5.31
CA SER A 46 -0.43 12.14 -5.29
C SER A 46 -1.34 11.40 -6.26
N GLN A 47 -0.96 10.15 -6.55
CA GLN A 47 -1.81 9.16 -7.20
C GLN A 47 -1.88 7.92 -6.33
N ASP A 48 -3.10 7.39 -6.19
CA ASP A 48 -3.37 6.17 -5.45
C ASP A 48 -2.84 4.94 -6.20
N ALA A 49 -2.62 3.85 -5.47
CA ALA A 49 -2.25 2.56 -6.02
C ALA A 49 -3.31 1.51 -5.73
N ALA A 50 -3.39 0.52 -6.61
CA ALA A 50 -4.20 -0.67 -6.42
C ALA A 50 -3.44 -1.90 -6.91
N SER A 51 -3.84 -3.07 -6.42
CA SER A 51 -3.34 -4.35 -6.92
C SER A 51 -4.43 -5.42 -6.86
N THR A 52 -4.24 -6.50 -7.62
CA THR A 52 -5.10 -7.69 -7.57
C THR A 52 -4.21 -8.91 -7.52
N GLY A 53 -4.47 -9.80 -6.57
CA GLY A 53 -3.71 -11.03 -6.35
C GLY A 53 -4.61 -12.18 -5.93
N ALA A 54 -4.07 -13.40 -5.98
CA ALA A 54 -4.79 -14.60 -5.55
C ALA A 54 -4.79 -14.73 -4.02
N GLN A 55 -5.80 -15.37 -3.49
CA GLN A 55 -5.94 -15.71 -2.08
C GLN A 55 -4.68 -16.39 -1.54
N GLY A 56 -4.19 -15.91 -0.39
CA GLY A 56 -3.00 -16.43 0.29
C GLY A 56 -1.66 -15.93 -0.26
N LEU A 57 -1.63 -15.20 -1.38
CA LEU A 57 -0.39 -14.69 -1.98
C LEU A 57 -0.19 -13.20 -1.69
N PRO A 58 1.05 -12.78 -1.38
CA PRO A 58 1.39 -11.36 -1.25
C PRO A 58 1.22 -10.62 -2.58
N GLN A 59 0.86 -9.34 -2.48
CA GLN A 59 0.75 -8.45 -3.63
C GLN A 59 1.24 -7.05 -3.25
N SER A 60 1.59 -6.23 -4.24
CA SER A 60 2.11 -4.89 -3.96
C SER A 60 1.56 -3.84 -4.91
N GLY A 61 1.61 -2.59 -4.45
CA GLY A 61 1.31 -1.41 -5.23
C GLY A 61 2.17 -0.23 -4.80
N THR A 62 2.44 0.69 -5.72
CA THR A 62 3.31 1.83 -5.48
C THR A 62 2.55 3.13 -5.73
N PRO A 63 2.06 3.81 -4.67
CA PRO A 63 1.53 5.16 -4.80
C PRO A 63 2.61 6.12 -5.29
N SER A 64 2.24 7.14 -6.04
CA SER A 64 3.18 8.16 -6.49
C SER A 64 2.89 9.52 -5.89
N PHE A 65 3.94 10.33 -5.72
CA PHE A 65 3.87 11.68 -5.15
C PHE A 65 4.61 12.63 -6.07
N THR A 66 3.96 13.75 -6.40
CA THR A 66 4.48 14.77 -7.30
C THR A 66 4.63 16.07 -6.52
N PRO A 67 5.81 16.73 -6.57
CA PRO A 67 5.99 18.03 -5.93
C PRO A 67 5.05 19.08 -6.55
N GLY A 68 4.58 20.01 -5.74
CA GLY A 68 3.78 21.14 -6.21
C GLY A 68 4.60 22.18 -6.99
N ASP A 69 5.91 22.21 -6.73
CA ASP A 69 6.91 22.98 -7.46
C ASP A 69 8.24 22.21 -7.49
N PRO A 70 8.97 22.15 -8.61
CA PRO A 70 10.26 21.46 -8.69
C PRO A 70 11.33 21.99 -7.71
N ALA A 71 11.24 23.25 -7.31
CA ALA A 71 12.14 23.85 -6.31
C ALA A 71 11.86 23.36 -4.88
N VAL A 72 10.70 22.73 -4.65
CA VAL A 72 10.29 22.15 -3.37
C VAL A 72 9.93 20.67 -3.59
N PRO A 73 10.94 19.80 -3.80
CA PRO A 73 10.70 18.38 -4.08
C PRO A 73 10.08 17.65 -2.89
N ILE A 74 9.52 16.46 -3.16
CA ILE A 74 9.15 15.51 -2.11
C ILE A 74 10.39 15.15 -1.29
N ASP A 75 10.25 15.12 0.02
CA ASP A 75 11.34 14.76 0.92
C ASP A 75 11.54 13.25 0.96
N MET A 76 12.54 12.77 0.20
CA MET A 76 12.85 11.33 0.14
C MET A 76 13.73 10.87 1.32
N ASP A 77 14.29 11.80 2.10
CA ASP A 77 15.04 11.48 3.32
C ASP A 77 14.09 11.15 4.49
N SER A 78 12.85 11.66 4.44
CA SER A 78 11.79 11.30 5.37
C SER A 78 11.06 10.05 4.86
N PRO A 79 10.96 8.97 5.67
CA PRO A 79 10.28 7.75 5.23
C PRO A 79 8.78 7.99 4.99
N MET A 80 8.23 7.26 4.02
CA MET A 80 6.78 7.14 3.88
C MET A 80 6.23 6.36 5.08
N THR A 81 5.09 6.78 5.62
CA THR A 81 4.46 6.12 6.77
C THR A 81 2.96 5.96 6.53
N PHE A 82 2.34 5.03 7.24
CA PHE A 82 0.90 5.03 7.44
C PHE A 82 0.48 6.23 8.32
N GLU A 83 -0.84 6.45 8.48
CA GLU A 83 -1.38 7.59 9.26
C GLU A 83 -0.91 7.60 10.72
N ASP A 84 -0.66 6.42 11.29
CA ASP A 84 -0.15 6.23 12.66
C ASP A 84 1.36 6.47 12.80
N GLY A 85 2.05 6.82 11.71
CA GLY A 85 3.48 7.06 11.68
C GLY A 85 4.34 5.78 11.57
N GLN A 86 3.73 4.60 11.47
CA GLN A 86 4.42 3.32 11.33
C GLN A 86 4.65 2.97 9.85
N THR A 87 5.57 2.02 9.61
CA THR A 87 5.83 1.44 8.28
C THR A 87 5.19 0.08 8.09
N THR A 88 4.53 -0.45 9.12
CA THR A 88 3.75 -1.69 9.09
C THR A 88 2.36 -1.44 9.68
N LYS A 89 1.35 -2.16 9.18
CA LYS A 89 -0.03 -2.07 9.66
C LYS A 89 -0.68 -3.44 9.57
N SER A 90 -1.18 -3.95 10.70
CA SER A 90 -1.97 -5.20 10.74
C SER A 90 -3.46 -4.86 10.82
N VAL A 91 -4.26 -5.55 10.01
CA VAL A 91 -5.73 -5.44 10.01
C VAL A 91 -6.29 -6.84 10.27
N PRO A 92 -6.78 -7.12 11.49
CA PRO A 92 -7.28 -8.43 11.87
C PRO A 92 -8.38 -8.93 10.92
N GLY A 93 -8.30 -10.20 10.50
CA GLY A 93 -9.22 -10.82 9.55
C GLY A 93 -9.01 -10.42 8.08
N VAL A 94 -8.01 -9.58 7.79
CA VAL A 94 -7.68 -9.08 6.45
C VAL A 94 -6.25 -9.43 6.06
N GLY A 95 -5.26 -8.98 6.83
CA GLY A 95 -3.84 -9.18 6.53
C GLY A 95 -2.93 -8.09 7.07
N GLU A 96 -1.68 -8.10 6.59
CA GLU A 96 -0.63 -7.19 6.99
C GLU A 96 -0.14 -6.34 5.81
N TYR A 97 0.14 -5.08 6.08
CA TYR A 97 0.73 -4.13 5.14
C TYR A 97 2.13 -3.73 5.62
N SER A 98 3.07 -3.65 4.69
CA SER A 98 4.41 -3.12 4.95
C SER A 98 4.83 -2.15 3.87
N ILE A 99 5.45 -1.03 4.27
CA ILE A 99 6.04 -0.06 3.35
C ILE A 99 7.49 -0.45 3.12
N ASN A 100 7.87 -0.63 1.87
CA ASN A 100 9.22 -0.99 1.47
C ASN A 100 10.10 0.27 1.27
N PRO A 101 11.44 0.15 1.32
CA PRO A 101 12.35 1.28 1.12
C PRO A 101 12.20 1.98 -0.24
N ASP A 102 11.75 1.28 -1.28
CA ASP A 102 11.49 1.82 -2.62
C ASP A 102 10.17 2.61 -2.72
N GLY A 103 9.37 2.64 -1.65
CA GLY A 103 8.07 3.30 -1.59
C GLY A 103 6.91 2.44 -2.09
N SER A 104 7.13 1.19 -2.42
CA SER A 104 6.05 0.23 -2.64
C SER A 104 5.43 -0.21 -1.32
N ILE A 105 4.17 -0.64 -1.37
CA ILE A 105 3.45 -1.21 -0.23
C ILE A 105 3.19 -2.68 -0.57
N THR A 106 3.68 -3.58 0.27
CA THR A 106 3.35 -5.00 0.19
C THR A 106 2.16 -5.28 1.10
N PHE A 107 1.18 -5.98 0.57
CA PHE A 107 0.04 -6.53 1.31
C PHE A 107 0.13 -8.04 1.32
N THR A 108 0.12 -8.64 2.51
CA THR A 108 0.07 -10.09 2.73
C THR A 108 -1.30 -10.42 3.33
N PRO A 109 -2.23 -10.98 2.55
CA PRO A 109 -3.57 -11.33 3.06
C PRO A 109 -3.50 -12.47 4.07
N GLU A 110 -4.46 -12.51 5.02
CA GLU A 110 -4.71 -13.73 5.77
C GLU A 110 -5.17 -14.85 4.82
N LYS A 111 -4.80 -16.10 5.12
CA LYS A 111 -5.02 -17.27 4.22
C LYS A 111 -6.47 -17.43 3.74
N GLN A 112 -7.42 -17.08 4.58
CA GLN A 112 -8.86 -17.21 4.27
C GLN A 112 -9.49 -15.92 3.70
N TYR A 113 -8.74 -14.82 3.64
CA TYR A 113 -9.28 -13.55 3.19
C TYR A 113 -9.50 -13.53 1.68
N VAL A 114 -10.68 -13.08 1.27
CA VAL A 114 -11.08 -12.82 -0.12
C VAL A 114 -11.87 -11.52 -0.16
N GLY A 115 -11.65 -10.70 -1.16
CA GLY A 115 -12.36 -9.43 -1.36
C GLY A 115 -11.44 -8.22 -1.41
N THR A 116 -12.04 -7.04 -1.32
CA THR A 116 -11.34 -5.75 -1.34
C THR A 116 -11.52 -5.07 0.01
N PRO A 117 -10.48 -4.95 0.83
CA PRO A 117 -10.57 -4.27 2.14
C PRO A 117 -10.65 -2.75 1.94
N ALA A 118 -10.92 -2.04 3.02
CA ALA A 118 -10.79 -0.58 3.02
C ALA A 118 -9.36 -0.16 2.65
N ALA A 119 -9.23 0.91 1.86
CA ALA A 119 -7.94 1.46 1.49
C ALA A 119 -7.11 1.83 2.72
N VAL A 120 -5.80 1.57 2.67
CA VAL A 120 -4.86 2.10 3.64
C VAL A 120 -4.28 3.42 3.12
N VAL A 121 -4.14 4.39 4.02
CA VAL A 121 -3.61 5.72 3.68
C VAL A 121 -2.13 5.78 4.06
N VAL A 122 -1.31 6.27 3.15
CA VAL A 122 0.10 6.56 3.38
C VAL A 122 0.38 8.04 3.20
N LYS A 123 1.43 8.52 3.87
CA LYS A 123 1.80 9.92 3.94
C LYS A 123 3.28 10.13 3.62
N ARG A 124 3.57 11.17 2.86
CA ARG A 124 4.89 11.80 2.70
C ARG A 124 4.81 13.29 2.97
N VAL A 125 5.95 13.95 3.03
CA VAL A 125 6.06 15.41 3.10
C VAL A 125 6.96 15.92 1.98
N ASP A 126 6.81 17.17 1.59
CA ASP A 126 7.78 17.88 0.77
C ASP A 126 8.94 18.45 1.61
N LYS A 127 9.95 19.06 0.98
CA LYS A 127 11.10 19.66 1.69
C LYS A 127 10.71 20.88 2.54
N ASN A 128 9.51 21.41 2.41
CA ASN A 128 8.94 22.41 3.32
C ASN A 128 8.19 21.78 4.50
N GLY A 129 7.99 20.45 4.50
CA GLY A 129 7.20 19.74 5.50
C GLY A 129 5.69 19.76 5.22
N THR A 130 5.26 20.13 4.01
CA THR A 130 3.85 20.07 3.59
C THR A 130 3.44 18.62 3.37
N PRO A 131 2.42 18.10 4.09
CA PRO A 131 2.01 16.72 3.93
C PRO A 131 1.23 16.49 2.64
N VAL A 132 1.39 15.28 2.10
CA VAL A 132 0.61 14.72 1.00
C VAL A 132 0.31 13.26 1.30
N THR A 133 -0.91 12.82 0.99
CA THR A 133 -1.37 11.45 1.25
C THR A 133 -1.80 10.78 -0.04
N ALA A 134 -1.63 9.46 -0.09
CA ALA A 134 -2.15 8.59 -1.13
C ALA A 134 -2.77 7.34 -0.51
N GLN A 135 -3.60 6.63 -1.28
CA GLN A 135 -4.25 5.39 -0.84
C GLN A 135 -3.66 4.18 -1.57
N TYR A 136 -3.70 3.03 -0.91
CA TYR A 136 -3.46 1.74 -1.54
C TYR A 136 -4.61 0.79 -1.23
N THR A 137 -5.17 0.18 -2.29
CA THR A 137 -6.32 -0.73 -2.22
C THR A 137 -5.98 -2.05 -2.90
N PRO A 138 -5.68 -3.12 -2.16
CA PRO A 138 -5.53 -4.45 -2.72
C PRO A 138 -6.89 -5.11 -2.96
N THR A 139 -6.96 -6.02 -3.94
CA THR A 139 -8.10 -6.94 -4.13
C THR A 139 -7.58 -8.36 -4.13
N VAL A 140 -8.20 -9.24 -3.33
CA VAL A 140 -7.86 -10.65 -3.23
C VAL A 140 -8.94 -11.47 -3.93
N THR A 141 -8.55 -12.22 -4.96
CA THR A 141 -9.43 -13.13 -5.71
C THR A 141 -9.40 -14.53 -5.10
N PRO A 142 -10.54 -15.24 -5.07
CA PRO A 142 -10.58 -16.58 -4.50
C PRO A 142 -9.74 -17.57 -5.32
N VAL A 143 -9.18 -18.57 -4.61
CA VAL A 143 -8.54 -19.74 -5.21
C VAL A 143 -9.41 -20.95 -4.90
N THR A 144 -9.93 -21.61 -5.95
CA THR A 144 -10.86 -22.75 -5.80
C THR A 144 -10.21 -24.00 -6.38
N PRO A 145 -9.80 -24.97 -5.55
CA PRO A 145 -9.33 -26.25 -6.04
C PRO A 145 -10.47 -27.05 -6.68
N THR A 146 -10.11 -28.01 -7.54
CA THR A 146 -11.04 -28.90 -8.22
C THR A 146 -10.69 -30.37 -7.90
N SER A 147 -11.62 -31.28 -8.17
CA SER A 147 -11.42 -32.71 -8.01
C SER A 147 -12.02 -33.50 -9.15
N GLU A 148 -11.46 -34.70 -9.37
CA GLU A 148 -12.01 -35.70 -10.29
C GLU A 148 -12.46 -36.93 -9.49
N ASP A 149 -13.67 -37.42 -9.78
CA ASP A 149 -14.20 -38.62 -9.18
C ASP A 149 -13.44 -39.86 -9.66
N VAL A 150 -13.43 -40.88 -8.83
CA VAL A 150 -12.87 -42.19 -9.15
C VAL A 150 -13.92 -43.28 -8.98
N SER A 151 -13.89 -44.26 -9.84
CA SER A 151 -14.69 -45.49 -9.73
C SER A 151 -13.81 -46.72 -9.77
N SER A 152 -14.30 -47.80 -9.20
CA SER A 152 -13.65 -49.11 -9.27
C SER A 152 -14.69 -50.20 -9.53
N THR A 153 -14.26 -51.29 -10.16
CA THR A 153 -15.09 -52.47 -10.38
C THR A 153 -14.31 -53.73 -9.96
N GLY A 154 -14.95 -54.59 -9.21
CA GLY A 154 -14.33 -55.80 -8.72
C GLY A 154 -15.34 -56.91 -8.49
N LEU A 155 -14.84 -58.11 -8.22
CA LEU A 155 -15.68 -59.29 -7.95
C LEU A 155 -16.23 -59.20 -6.53
N GLN A 156 -17.34 -59.87 -6.28
CA GLN A 156 -17.97 -60.02 -4.97
C GLN A 156 -16.95 -60.52 -3.94
N GLY A 157 -16.87 -59.83 -2.77
CA GLY A 157 -15.92 -60.17 -1.69
C GLY A 157 -14.47 -59.74 -1.93
N GLN A 158 -14.15 -59.10 -3.06
CA GLN A 158 -12.80 -58.59 -3.33
C GLN A 158 -12.66 -57.13 -2.94
N LYS A 159 -11.53 -56.82 -2.27
CA LYS A 159 -11.15 -55.43 -1.92
C LYS A 159 -10.96 -54.63 -3.21
N GLN A 160 -11.50 -53.42 -3.21
CA GLN A 160 -11.32 -52.44 -4.29
C GLN A 160 -10.62 -51.21 -3.78
N THR A 161 -9.90 -50.51 -4.66
CA THR A 161 -9.18 -49.27 -4.36
C THR A 161 -9.46 -48.25 -5.45
N GLY A 162 -9.48 -46.97 -5.08
CA GLY A 162 -9.57 -45.83 -5.98
C GLY A 162 -8.81 -44.65 -5.39
N THR A 163 -8.24 -43.81 -6.25
CA THR A 163 -7.50 -42.62 -5.84
C THR A 163 -8.11 -41.41 -6.55
N PRO A 164 -8.96 -40.64 -5.86
CA PRO A 164 -9.44 -39.36 -6.39
C PRO A 164 -8.28 -38.41 -6.70
N VAL A 165 -8.46 -37.56 -7.69
CA VAL A 165 -7.47 -36.52 -8.04
C VAL A 165 -7.97 -35.18 -7.52
N PHE A 166 -7.09 -34.45 -6.84
CA PHE A 166 -7.33 -33.08 -6.38
C PHE A 166 -6.33 -32.15 -7.05
N THR A 167 -6.83 -31.09 -7.66
CA THR A 167 -6.02 -30.12 -8.41
C THR A 167 -6.13 -28.75 -7.74
N PRO A 168 -5.01 -28.08 -7.40
CA PRO A 168 -5.05 -26.74 -6.84
C PRO A 168 -5.66 -25.74 -7.83
N GLY A 169 -6.42 -24.81 -7.33
CA GLY A 169 -7.02 -23.75 -8.16
C GLY A 169 -6.00 -22.72 -8.68
N ASN A 170 -4.84 -22.67 -8.01
CA ASN A 170 -3.68 -21.89 -8.42
C ASN A 170 -2.41 -22.71 -8.08
N PRO A 171 -1.46 -22.90 -9.04
CA PRO A 171 -0.22 -23.65 -8.79
C PRO A 171 0.66 -23.08 -7.66
N GLU A 172 0.57 -21.77 -7.42
CA GLU A 172 1.30 -21.11 -6.32
C GLU A 172 0.65 -21.31 -4.94
N VAL A 173 -0.56 -21.89 -4.92
CA VAL A 173 -1.30 -22.28 -3.72
C VAL A 173 -1.61 -23.78 -3.81
N PRO A 174 -0.62 -24.67 -3.61
CA PRO A 174 -0.78 -26.11 -3.77
C PRO A 174 -1.74 -26.70 -2.73
N MET A 175 -2.18 -27.94 -2.98
CA MET A 175 -2.87 -28.73 -1.96
C MET A 175 -1.95 -28.93 -0.76
N ASP A 176 -2.52 -28.94 0.45
CA ASP A 176 -1.77 -29.16 1.69
C ASP A 176 -1.61 -30.64 1.96
N ASP A 177 -0.49 -31.22 1.53
CA ASP A 177 -0.18 -32.63 1.72
C ASP A 177 0.12 -33.00 3.19
N THR A 178 0.24 -32.01 4.09
CA THR A 178 0.39 -32.26 5.53
C THR A 178 -0.95 -32.56 6.22
N VAL A 179 -2.06 -32.21 5.57
CA VAL A 179 -3.41 -32.51 6.03
C VAL A 179 -3.89 -33.77 5.35
N PRO A 180 -4.18 -34.86 6.09
CA PRO A 180 -4.62 -36.11 5.48
C PRO A 180 -5.99 -35.95 4.81
N MET A 181 -6.19 -36.69 3.72
CA MET A 181 -7.51 -36.82 3.10
C MET A 181 -8.46 -37.54 4.09
N THR A 182 -9.65 -36.97 4.26
CA THR A 182 -10.69 -37.50 5.15
C THR A 182 -12.04 -37.63 4.42
N PHE A 183 -12.93 -38.42 4.97
CA PHE A 183 -14.35 -38.39 4.60
C PHE A 183 -15.00 -37.09 5.11
N GLU A 184 -16.22 -36.80 4.68
CA GLU A 184 -16.97 -35.59 5.07
C GLU A 184 -17.16 -35.43 6.60
N ASP A 185 -17.14 -36.55 7.33
CA ASP A 185 -17.22 -36.59 8.79
C ASP A 185 -15.87 -36.28 9.49
N GLY A 186 -14.80 -36.00 8.71
CA GLY A 186 -13.45 -35.72 9.18
C GLY A 186 -12.67 -36.99 9.58
N LEU A 187 -13.21 -38.19 9.36
CA LEU A 187 -12.55 -39.45 9.69
C LEU A 187 -11.79 -40.02 8.49
N THR A 188 -10.77 -40.83 8.76
CA THR A 188 -10.00 -41.55 7.72
C THR A 188 -10.56 -42.92 7.38
N THR A 189 -11.59 -43.35 8.11
CA THR A 189 -12.34 -44.59 7.87
C THR A 189 -13.82 -44.33 7.94
N LYS A 190 -14.61 -45.00 7.09
CA LYS A 190 -16.07 -44.88 7.05
C LYS A 190 -16.68 -46.25 6.86
N THR A 191 -17.61 -46.62 7.72
CA THR A 191 -18.40 -47.87 7.59
C THR A 191 -19.76 -47.55 6.99
N VAL A 192 -20.15 -48.26 5.92
CA VAL A 192 -21.48 -48.13 5.32
C VAL A 192 -22.29 -49.37 5.73
N PRO A 193 -23.33 -49.24 6.61
CA PRO A 193 -24.09 -50.36 7.12
C PRO A 193 -24.69 -51.24 6.01
N GLY A 194 -24.43 -52.54 6.08
CA GLY A 194 -24.90 -53.52 5.09
C GLY A 194 -24.12 -53.58 3.78
N VAL A 195 -23.01 -52.81 3.66
CA VAL A 195 -22.16 -52.75 2.47
C VAL A 195 -20.71 -53.05 2.79
N GLY A 196 -20.13 -52.40 3.81
CA GLY A 196 -18.73 -52.55 4.21
C GLY A 196 -18.25 -51.45 5.16
#